data_4d221fb63532b4035893a83dfe635ec2
#
_entry.id   4d221fb63532b4035893a83dfe635ec2
#
_cell.length_a   1.000
_cell.length_b   1.000
_cell.length_c   1.000
_cell.angle_alpha   90.00
_cell.angle_beta   90.00
_cell.angle_gamma   90.00
#
_symmetry.space_group_name_H-M   'P 1'
#
loop_
_entity.id
_entity.type
_entity.pdbx_description
1 polymer ?
#
loop_
_entity_poly.entity_id
_entity_poly.type
_entity_poly.pdbx_seq_one_letter_code
_entity_poly.pdbx_strand_id
1 'polypeptide(L)'
;MLTGQNGILNRASEAKEKTAAAQKEENETLNDYEKIMDKYTSNLPSTKETMPYLPDATKFEKVSGTDLNSGLVIREKATGNEYVWVEVPKTATVYPTAGINITKFTDEEYTKIEDDLHTYTIDYRNGTNYSDTYAKDETTGWFANEKEYNELKNKMLKSVYENGGFWVGRYEA
;
A
#
# COMPACT_ATOMS: atom_id res chain seq x y z
N MET A 1 -71.91 21.16 20.30
CA MET A 1 -71.21 20.31 19.30
C MET A 1 -69.76 20.72 19.24
N LEU A 2 -68.93 20.04 19.98
CA LEU A 2 -67.47 20.25 19.97
C LEU A 2 -66.74 18.91 20.16
N THR A 3 -67.01 17.94 19.25
CA THR A 3 -66.40 16.63 19.29
C THR A 3 -65.28 16.41 18.27
N GLY A 4 -65.01 17.43 17.45
CA GLY A 4 -64.01 17.30 16.37
C GLY A 4 -62.54 17.60 16.77
N GLN A 5 -62.33 18.52 17.73
CA GLN A 5 -60.96 18.93 18.09
C GLN A 5 -60.19 17.89 18.89
N ASN A 6 -60.85 17.17 19.79
CA ASN A 6 -60.22 16.09 20.57
C ASN A 6 -59.79 14.89 19.69
N GLY A 7 -60.52 14.59 18.61
CA GLY A 7 -60.17 13.53 17.69
C GLY A 7 -58.92 13.82 16.88
N ILE A 8 -58.71 15.07 16.48
CA ILE A 8 -57.50 15.48 15.72
C ILE A 8 -56.27 15.50 16.61
N LEU A 9 -56.39 16.03 17.85
CA LEU A 9 -55.28 16.03 18.81
C LEU A 9 -54.86 14.62 19.21
N ASN A 10 -55.81 13.71 19.43
CA ASN A 10 -55.50 12.32 19.74
C ASN A 10 -54.81 11.62 18.55
N ARG A 11 -55.27 11.82 17.31
CA ARG A 11 -54.62 11.28 16.12
C ARG A 11 -53.20 11.83 15.93
N ALA A 12 -52.99 13.10 16.20
CA ALA A 12 -51.67 13.72 16.14
C ALA A 12 -50.72 13.17 17.21
N SER A 13 -51.24 12.94 18.44
CA SER A 13 -50.46 12.29 19.49
C SER A 13 -50.10 10.85 19.17
N GLU A 14 -51.07 10.06 18.68
CA GLU A 14 -50.84 8.67 18.23
C GLU A 14 -49.83 8.59 17.06
N ALA A 15 -49.94 9.52 16.11
CA ALA A 15 -48.96 9.59 15.01
C ALA A 15 -47.56 9.92 15.50
N LYS A 16 -47.43 10.85 16.45
CA LYS A 16 -46.15 11.20 17.07
C LYS A 16 -45.53 10.02 17.84
N GLU A 17 -46.35 9.29 18.60
CA GLU A 17 -45.89 8.10 19.35
C GLU A 17 -45.45 6.99 18.40
N LYS A 18 -46.18 6.73 17.31
CA LYS A 18 -45.80 5.73 16.29
C LYS A 18 -44.52 6.12 15.59
N THR A 19 -44.33 7.41 15.25
CA THR A 19 -43.09 7.90 14.65
C THR A 19 -41.93 7.79 15.59
N ALA A 20 -42.09 8.13 16.86
CA ALA A 20 -41.04 7.96 17.88
C ALA A 20 -40.69 6.49 18.12
N ALA A 21 -41.66 5.59 18.12
CA ALA A 21 -41.43 4.16 18.24
C ALA A 21 -40.67 3.59 17.02
N ALA A 22 -41.06 3.99 15.80
CA ALA A 22 -40.35 3.60 14.58
C ALA A 22 -38.90 4.11 14.54
N GLN A 23 -38.67 5.37 14.94
CA GLN A 23 -37.32 5.92 15.04
C GLN A 23 -36.45 5.21 16.07
N LYS A 24 -37.06 4.79 17.20
CA LYS A 24 -36.36 4.02 18.22
C LYS A 24 -35.95 2.65 17.69
N GLU A 25 -36.86 1.96 17.02
CA GLU A 25 -36.59 0.64 16.43
C GLU A 25 -35.52 0.73 15.33
N GLU A 26 -35.55 1.78 14.50
CA GLU A 26 -34.54 2.04 13.48
C GLU A 26 -33.16 2.31 14.10
N ASN A 27 -33.10 3.12 15.15
CA ASN A 27 -31.85 3.38 15.88
C ASN A 27 -31.30 2.14 16.60
N GLU A 28 -32.17 1.30 17.16
CA GLU A 28 -31.75 0.03 17.77
C GLU A 28 -31.18 -0.92 16.70
N THR A 29 -31.80 -0.97 15.54
CA THR A 29 -31.34 -1.78 14.40
C THR A 29 -29.98 -1.26 13.88
N LEU A 30 -29.81 0.07 13.74
CA LEU A 30 -28.54 0.66 13.35
C LEU A 30 -27.41 0.37 14.36
N ASN A 31 -27.69 0.50 15.66
CA ASN A 31 -26.70 0.15 16.68
C ASN A 31 -26.32 -1.34 16.67
N ASP A 32 -27.25 -2.23 16.35
CA ASP A 32 -26.95 -3.65 16.22
C ASP A 32 -26.13 -3.96 14.97
N TYR A 33 -26.39 -3.27 13.86
CA TYR A 33 -25.52 -3.32 12.67
C TYR A 33 -24.12 -2.78 12.94
N GLU A 34 -24.00 -1.67 13.67
CA GLU A 34 -22.68 -1.16 14.08
C GLU A 34 -21.92 -2.14 14.95
N LYS A 35 -22.55 -2.76 15.95
CA LYS A 35 -21.93 -3.80 16.78
C LYS A 35 -21.51 -5.04 15.98
N ILE A 36 -22.32 -5.43 15.00
CA ILE A 36 -21.99 -6.53 14.10
C ILE A 36 -20.79 -6.15 13.23
N MET A 37 -20.78 -4.96 12.66
CA MET A 37 -19.65 -4.44 11.88
C MET A 37 -18.38 -4.34 12.72
N ASP A 38 -18.46 -3.84 13.94
CA ASP A 38 -17.32 -3.78 14.86
C ASP A 38 -16.80 -5.17 15.22
N LYS A 39 -17.68 -6.15 15.39
CA LYS A 39 -17.29 -7.54 15.64
C LYS A 39 -16.64 -8.18 14.43
N TYR A 40 -17.11 -7.89 13.23
CA TYR A 40 -16.49 -8.37 11.98
C TYR A 40 -15.18 -7.65 11.71
N THR A 41 -15.09 -6.34 11.94
CA THR A 41 -13.86 -5.57 11.76
C THR A 41 -12.82 -5.84 12.85
N SER A 42 -13.24 -6.16 14.10
CA SER A 42 -12.31 -6.56 15.17
C SER A 42 -11.78 -7.98 15.04
N ASN A 43 -12.47 -8.85 14.29
CA ASN A 43 -12.03 -10.23 13.99
C ASN A 43 -11.35 -10.37 12.62
N LEU A 44 -11.41 -9.34 11.74
CA LEU A 44 -10.42 -9.28 10.70
C LEU A 44 -9.06 -9.10 11.38
N PRO A 45 -8.03 -9.89 11.00
CA PRO A 45 -6.68 -9.55 11.39
C PRO A 45 -6.54 -8.08 11.03
N SER A 46 -6.27 -7.25 12.03
CA SER A 46 -5.88 -5.87 11.81
C SER A 46 -4.60 -5.93 11.02
N THR A 47 -4.73 -6.08 9.72
CA THR A 47 -3.75 -5.60 8.77
C THR A 47 -3.82 -4.08 8.93
N LYS A 48 -3.24 -3.60 10.05
CA LYS A 48 -2.76 -2.24 10.11
C LYS A 48 -1.88 -2.19 8.88
N GLU A 49 -2.43 -1.60 7.82
CA GLU A 49 -1.72 -1.40 6.57
C GLU A 49 -0.48 -0.59 6.94
N THR A 50 0.57 -1.32 7.32
CA THR A 50 1.85 -0.71 7.62
C THR A 50 2.30 -0.15 6.29
N MET A 51 2.17 1.17 6.15
CA MET A 51 2.76 1.86 5.01
C MET A 51 4.17 1.32 4.83
N PRO A 52 4.50 0.81 3.64
CA PRO A 52 5.86 0.46 3.33
C PRO A 52 6.75 1.72 3.44
N TYR A 53 8.02 1.55 3.27
CA TYR A 53 8.99 2.64 3.38
C TYR A 53 8.53 3.92 2.66
N LEU A 54 8.38 5.01 3.41
CA LEU A 54 8.15 6.35 2.89
C LEU A 54 9.49 7.10 2.91
N PRO A 55 10.02 7.53 1.75
CA PRO A 55 11.38 8.09 1.67
C PRO A 55 11.61 9.32 2.57
N ASP A 56 10.63 10.20 2.62
CA ASP A 56 10.67 11.43 3.43
C ASP A 56 9.24 11.93 3.64
N ALA A 57 8.69 11.71 4.82
CA ALA A 57 7.31 12.09 5.16
C ALA A 57 7.07 13.61 5.10
N THR A 58 8.12 14.45 5.11
CA THR A 58 7.96 15.89 4.93
C THR A 58 7.73 16.27 3.48
N LYS A 59 8.28 15.49 2.54
CA LYS A 59 8.22 15.75 1.09
C LYS A 59 7.15 14.93 0.40
N PHE A 60 6.84 13.75 0.88
CA PHE A 60 5.87 12.85 0.28
C PHE A 60 4.64 12.67 1.16
N GLU A 61 3.53 12.34 0.55
CA GLU A 61 2.27 11.99 1.21
C GLU A 61 1.58 10.83 0.49
N LYS A 62 0.83 10.02 1.24
CA LYS A 62 -0.02 8.98 0.66
C LYS A 62 -1.16 9.61 -0.12
N VAL A 63 -1.41 9.13 -1.32
CA VAL A 63 -2.60 9.53 -2.10
C VAL A 63 -3.84 8.83 -1.52
N SER A 64 -4.86 9.60 -1.20
CA SER A 64 -6.11 9.09 -0.65
C SER A 64 -6.79 8.08 -1.59
N GLY A 65 -7.35 7.01 -1.02
CA GLY A 65 -8.03 5.97 -1.79
C GLY A 65 -7.10 4.96 -2.46
N THR A 66 -5.79 4.99 -2.17
CA THR A 66 -4.82 3.99 -2.62
C THR A 66 -4.35 3.13 -1.45
N ASP A 67 -4.12 1.84 -1.67
CA ASP A 67 -3.67 0.86 -0.68
C ASP A 67 -2.78 -0.21 -1.31
N LEU A 68 -2.21 -1.11 -0.50
CA LEU A 68 -1.33 -2.17 -1.00
C LEU A 68 -2.04 -3.16 -1.93
N ASN A 69 -3.36 -3.35 -1.78
CA ASN A 69 -4.12 -4.29 -2.60
C ASN A 69 -4.53 -3.68 -3.95
N SER A 70 -4.82 -2.38 -3.96
CA SER A 70 -5.28 -1.64 -5.16
C SER A 70 -4.17 -0.87 -5.87
N GLY A 71 -2.94 -0.90 -5.34
CA GLY A 71 -1.80 -0.13 -5.79
C GLY A 71 -1.60 1.13 -4.94
N LEU A 72 -0.67 1.05 -3.98
CA LEU A 72 -0.33 2.16 -3.10
C LEU A 72 0.41 3.24 -3.88
N VAL A 73 -0.02 4.48 -3.71
CA VAL A 73 0.56 5.65 -4.39
C VAL A 73 0.96 6.70 -3.36
N ILE A 74 2.16 7.27 -3.56
CA ILE A 74 2.59 8.49 -2.87
C ILE A 74 2.73 9.63 -3.88
N ARG A 75 2.61 10.85 -3.37
CA ARG A 75 2.80 12.08 -4.16
C ARG A 75 3.88 12.94 -3.52
N GLU A 76 4.76 13.46 -4.35
CA GLU A 76 5.69 14.51 -3.95
C GLU A 76 4.94 15.84 -3.83
N LYS A 77 4.96 16.44 -2.64
CA LYS A 77 4.18 17.67 -2.34
C LYS A 77 4.60 18.88 -3.15
N ALA A 78 5.89 18.97 -3.49
CA ALA A 78 6.46 20.11 -4.20
C ALA A 78 6.14 20.09 -5.69
N THR A 79 6.18 18.94 -6.34
CA THR A 79 6.06 18.77 -7.80
C THR A 79 4.72 18.21 -8.24
N GLY A 80 4.03 17.49 -7.34
CA GLY A 80 2.83 16.72 -7.65
C GLY A 80 3.11 15.38 -8.33
N ASN A 81 4.37 15.02 -8.54
CA ASN A 81 4.76 13.73 -9.12
C ASN A 81 4.27 12.58 -8.25
N GLU A 82 3.73 11.55 -8.88
CA GLU A 82 3.19 10.37 -8.21
C GLU A 82 4.06 9.14 -8.47
N TYR A 83 4.17 8.29 -7.42
CA TYR A 83 4.96 7.06 -7.44
C TYR A 83 4.13 5.91 -6.92
N VAL A 84 4.20 4.78 -7.59
CA VAL A 84 3.51 3.53 -7.22
C VAL A 84 4.49 2.62 -6.49
N TRP A 85 4.02 1.99 -5.42
CA TRP A 85 4.78 0.97 -4.71
C TRP A 85 4.79 -0.34 -5.50
N VAL A 86 5.97 -0.88 -5.73
CA VAL A 86 6.19 -2.23 -6.26
C VAL A 86 6.72 -3.08 -5.11
N GLU A 87 5.91 -4.03 -4.68
CA GLU A 87 6.27 -4.94 -3.59
C GLU A 87 7.26 -6.01 -4.07
N VAL A 88 8.30 -6.23 -3.28
CA VAL A 88 9.24 -7.35 -3.40
C VAL A 88 9.29 -8.05 -2.05
N PRO A 89 8.45 -9.08 -1.83
CA PRO A 89 8.30 -9.68 -0.51
C PRO A 89 9.62 -10.24 0.03
N LYS A 90 9.97 -9.89 1.26
CA LYS A 90 11.16 -10.40 1.93
C LYS A 90 10.91 -11.80 2.49
N THR A 91 10.90 -12.78 1.61
CA THR A 91 10.61 -14.19 1.92
C THR A 91 11.72 -15.10 1.42
N ALA A 92 11.80 -16.32 1.97
CA ALA A 92 12.74 -17.35 1.49
C ALA A 92 12.44 -17.80 0.04
N THR A 93 11.25 -17.56 -0.47
CA THR A 93 10.89 -17.81 -1.87
C THR A 93 11.54 -16.80 -2.80
N VAL A 94 11.56 -15.53 -2.41
CA VAL A 94 12.18 -14.44 -3.20
C VAL A 94 13.69 -14.45 -3.03
N TYR A 95 14.18 -14.74 -1.82
CA TYR A 95 15.61 -14.74 -1.47
C TYR A 95 16.08 -16.11 -0.99
N PRO A 96 16.05 -17.16 -1.84
CA PRO A 96 16.44 -18.52 -1.44
C PRO A 96 17.93 -18.66 -1.12
N THR A 97 18.78 -17.86 -1.77
CA THR A 97 20.25 -17.91 -1.65
C THR A 97 20.79 -16.86 -0.69
N ALA A 98 20.33 -15.62 -0.82
CA ALA A 98 20.72 -14.53 0.07
C ALA A 98 20.13 -14.70 1.48
N GLY A 99 18.95 -15.35 1.59
CA GLY A 99 18.21 -15.47 2.84
C GLY A 99 17.53 -14.15 3.23
N ILE A 100 16.86 -14.13 4.38
CA ILE A 100 16.04 -13.01 4.84
C ILE A 100 16.63 -12.22 6.02
N ASN A 101 17.83 -12.58 6.47
CA ASN A 101 18.44 -12.05 7.69
C ASN A 101 19.85 -11.45 7.47
N ILE A 102 20.08 -10.85 6.29
CA ILE A 102 21.35 -10.16 6.03
C ILE A 102 21.47 -8.96 6.97
N THR A 103 22.57 -8.92 7.72
CA THR A 103 22.91 -7.80 8.61
C THR A 103 24.11 -7.01 8.13
N LYS A 104 24.93 -7.63 7.26
CA LYS A 104 26.13 -7.00 6.69
C LYS A 104 26.13 -7.21 5.18
N PHE A 105 26.05 -6.13 4.45
CA PHE A 105 26.03 -6.15 2.99
C PHE A 105 27.45 -6.10 2.46
N THR A 106 27.91 -7.21 1.92
CA THR A 106 29.18 -7.36 1.21
C THR A 106 28.90 -7.52 -0.29
N ASP A 107 29.93 -7.45 -1.13
CA ASP A 107 29.76 -7.69 -2.57
C ASP A 107 29.18 -9.08 -2.87
N GLU A 108 29.54 -10.10 -2.07
CA GLU A 108 28.97 -11.42 -2.18
C GLU A 108 27.46 -11.44 -1.85
N GLU A 109 27.04 -10.73 -0.81
CA GLU A 109 25.61 -10.63 -0.45
C GLU A 109 24.82 -9.84 -1.48
N TYR A 110 25.37 -8.79 -2.06
CA TYR A 110 24.75 -8.10 -3.17
C TYR A 110 24.57 -8.99 -4.40
N THR A 111 25.56 -9.79 -4.74
CA THR A 111 25.47 -10.77 -5.84
C THR A 111 24.35 -11.78 -5.58
N LYS A 112 24.25 -12.35 -4.38
CA LYS A 112 23.16 -13.27 -4.03
C LYS A 112 21.80 -12.63 -4.13
N ILE A 113 21.63 -11.37 -3.64
CA ILE A 113 20.37 -10.64 -3.75
C ILE A 113 20.00 -10.40 -5.23
N GLU A 114 20.96 -10.00 -6.04
CA GLU A 114 20.77 -9.74 -7.47
C GLU A 114 20.35 -11.02 -8.21
N ASP A 115 21.03 -12.14 -7.98
CA ASP A 115 20.75 -13.45 -8.60
C ASP A 115 19.35 -13.97 -8.19
N ASP A 116 19.01 -13.86 -6.92
CA ASP A 116 17.70 -14.23 -6.39
C ASP A 116 16.58 -13.40 -7.04
N LEU A 117 16.75 -12.07 -7.12
CA LEU A 117 15.79 -11.18 -7.76
C LEU A 117 15.69 -11.41 -9.27
N HIS A 118 16.83 -11.70 -9.91
CA HIS A 118 16.86 -12.07 -11.32
C HIS A 118 16.01 -13.32 -11.59
N THR A 119 16.18 -14.35 -10.75
CA THR A 119 15.41 -15.60 -10.82
C THR A 119 13.93 -15.36 -10.50
N TYR A 120 13.62 -14.63 -9.45
CA TYR A 120 12.24 -14.32 -9.06
C TYR A 120 11.46 -13.57 -10.13
N THR A 121 12.11 -12.67 -10.86
CA THR A 121 11.44 -11.84 -11.88
C THR A 121 11.38 -12.48 -13.25
N ILE A 122 11.96 -13.66 -13.48
CA ILE A 122 12.06 -14.27 -14.81
C ILE A 122 10.70 -14.52 -15.47
N ASP A 123 9.71 -14.92 -14.69
CA ASP A 123 8.35 -15.18 -15.20
C ASP A 123 7.64 -13.89 -15.61
N TYR A 124 7.91 -12.77 -14.93
CA TYR A 124 7.38 -11.45 -15.29
C TYR A 124 7.99 -10.90 -16.58
N ARG A 125 9.11 -11.45 -17.01
CA ARG A 125 9.82 -11.09 -18.25
C ARG A 125 9.61 -12.13 -19.37
N ASN A 126 8.61 -12.98 -19.26
CA ASN A 126 8.33 -14.06 -20.21
C ASN A 126 9.54 -14.98 -20.46
N GLY A 127 10.32 -15.26 -19.41
CA GLY A 127 11.52 -16.09 -19.51
C GLY A 127 12.72 -15.43 -20.20
N THR A 128 12.63 -14.14 -20.54
CA THR A 128 13.73 -13.43 -21.20
C THR A 128 14.84 -13.17 -20.19
N ASN A 129 16.06 -13.63 -20.51
CA ASN A 129 17.23 -13.30 -19.73
C ASN A 129 17.57 -11.81 -19.91
N TYR A 130 17.79 -11.16 -18.81
CA TYR A 130 18.27 -9.79 -18.76
C TYR A 130 19.69 -9.79 -18.17
N SER A 131 20.61 -9.06 -18.81
CA SER A 131 21.96 -8.85 -18.28
C SER A 131 22.07 -7.41 -17.80
N ASP A 132 22.30 -7.25 -16.50
CA ASP A 132 22.54 -5.95 -15.87
C ASP A 132 24.04 -5.72 -15.71
N THR A 133 24.75 -5.67 -16.84
CA THR A 133 26.17 -5.33 -16.88
C THR A 133 26.33 -3.89 -17.34
N TYR A 134 27.27 -3.19 -16.68
CA TYR A 134 27.64 -1.86 -17.12
C TYR A 134 28.16 -1.85 -18.56
N ALA A 135 27.40 -1.21 -19.46
CA ALA A 135 27.77 -1.02 -20.85
C ALA A 135 28.20 0.44 -21.03
N LYS A 136 29.50 0.66 -21.11
CA LYS A 136 30.09 2.00 -21.16
C LYS A 136 29.51 2.87 -22.31
N ASP A 137 29.25 2.27 -23.46
CA ASP A 137 28.78 3.00 -24.63
C ASP A 137 27.29 3.35 -24.54
N GLU A 138 26.48 2.55 -23.83
CA GLU A 138 25.04 2.76 -23.63
C GLU A 138 24.75 3.70 -22.47
N THR A 139 25.68 3.78 -21.50
CA THR A 139 25.51 4.57 -20.28
C THR A 139 26.29 5.87 -20.30
N THR A 140 26.84 6.25 -21.42
CA THR A 140 27.58 7.52 -21.57
C THR A 140 26.71 8.70 -21.17
N GLY A 141 27.15 9.42 -20.14
CA GLY A 141 26.43 10.57 -19.58
C GLY A 141 25.52 10.27 -18.39
N TRP A 142 25.23 8.99 -18.07
CA TRP A 142 24.43 8.60 -16.91
C TRP A 142 25.29 8.34 -15.67
N PHE A 143 26.46 7.68 -15.89
CA PHE A 143 27.40 7.35 -14.83
C PHE A 143 28.81 7.74 -15.27
N ALA A 144 29.62 8.24 -14.32
CA ALA A 144 31.00 8.59 -14.60
C ALA A 144 31.87 7.37 -14.92
N ASN A 145 31.55 6.22 -14.33
CA ASN A 145 32.28 4.96 -14.49
C ASN A 145 31.50 3.79 -13.91
N GLU A 146 31.98 2.55 -14.16
CA GLU A 146 31.41 1.30 -13.66
C GLU A 146 31.30 1.26 -12.12
N LYS A 147 32.23 1.86 -11.41
CA LYS A 147 32.20 1.90 -9.94
C LYS A 147 30.99 2.67 -9.45
N GLU A 148 30.72 3.84 -10.01
CA GLU A 148 29.54 4.65 -9.65
C GLU A 148 28.24 3.90 -9.96
N TYR A 149 28.17 3.24 -11.11
CA TYR A 149 27.06 2.38 -11.49
C TYR A 149 26.81 1.27 -10.45
N ASN A 150 27.86 0.51 -10.10
CA ASN A 150 27.75 -0.57 -9.12
C ASN A 150 27.41 -0.06 -7.70
N GLU A 151 27.92 1.09 -7.28
CA GLU A 151 27.56 1.70 -6.01
C GLU A 151 26.08 2.07 -5.95
N LEU A 152 25.53 2.62 -7.05
CA LEU A 152 24.11 2.95 -7.11
C LEU A 152 23.24 1.71 -7.16
N LYS A 153 23.63 0.69 -7.97
CA LYS A 153 22.95 -0.61 -8.02
C LYS A 153 22.90 -1.26 -6.65
N ASN A 154 24.03 -1.32 -5.94
CA ASN A 154 24.10 -1.90 -4.60
C ASN A 154 23.22 -1.14 -3.58
N LYS A 155 23.16 0.18 -3.66
CA LYS A 155 22.21 0.98 -2.83
C LYS A 155 20.77 0.64 -3.14
N MET A 156 20.43 0.47 -4.41
CA MET A 156 19.07 0.06 -4.82
C MET A 156 18.73 -1.34 -4.31
N LEU A 157 19.61 -2.33 -4.54
CA LEU A 157 19.41 -3.71 -4.08
C LEU A 157 19.23 -3.78 -2.57
N LYS A 158 20.06 -3.05 -1.82
CA LYS A 158 19.94 -2.95 -0.37
C LYS A 158 18.60 -2.35 0.04
N SER A 159 18.18 -1.26 -0.57
CA SER A 159 16.92 -0.57 -0.27
C SER A 159 15.72 -1.49 -0.54
N VAL A 160 15.69 -2.19 -1.67
CA VAL A 160 14.64 -3.16 -2.01
C VAL A 160 14.60 -4.30 -0.99
N TYR A 161 15.76 -4.86 -0.65
CA TYR A 161 15.87 -5.94 0.33
C TYR A 161 15.41 -5.52 1.74
N GLU A 162 15.84 -4.34 2.20
CA GLU A 162 15.51 -3.84 3.56
C GLU A 162 14.04 -3.41 3.68
N ASN A 163 13.49 -2.78 2.65
CA ASN A 163 12.16 -2.18 2.68
C ASN A 163 11.04 -3.08 2.11
N GLY A 164 11.40 -4.18 1.45
CA GLY A 164 10.41 -5.10 0.85
C GLY A 164 9.76 -4.56 -0.42
N GLY A 165 10.42 -3.66 -1.14
CA GLY A 165 9.93 -3.07 -2.39
C GLY A 165 10.59 -1.75 -2.76
N PHE A 166 10.02 -1.07 -3.75
CA PHE A 166 10.53 0.20 -4.25
C PHE A 166 9.43 1.05 -4.89
N TRP A 167 9.70 2.34 -5.04
CA TRP A 167 8.81 3.28 -5.69
C TRP A 167 9.18 3.49 -7.15
N VAL A 168 8.18 3.47 -8.04
CA VAL A 168 8.34 3.74 -9.49
C VAL A 168 7.45 4.92 -9.86
N GLY A 169 7.92 5.79 -10.73
CA GLY A 169 7.11 6.87 -11.30
C GLY A 169 5.82 6.33 -11.93
N ARG A 170 4.67 6.92 -11.55
CA ARG A 170 3.35 6.48 -12.03
C ARG A 170 3.12 6.82 -13.49
N TYR A 171 3.74 7.88 -13.95
CA TYR A 171 3.63 8.37 -15.32
C TYR A 171 5.02 8.52 -15.91
N GLU A 172 5.16 8.15 -17.17
CA GLU A 172 6.34 8.50 -17.96
C GLU A 172 6.31 10.00 -18.27
N ALA A 173 7.48 10.65 -18.18
CA ALA A 173 7.62 12.08 -18.48
C ALA A 173 7.64 12.33 -19.97
#